data_a032265a43180bea14a9ddcf5c916ec1
#
_entry.id   a032265a43180bea14a9ddcf5c916ec1
#
_cell.length_a   1.000
_cell.length_b   1.000
_cell.length_c   1.000
_cell.angle_alpha   90.00
_cell.angle_beta   90.00
_cell.angle_gamma   90.00
#
_symmetry.space_group_name_H-M   'P 1'
#
loop_
_entity.id
_entity.type
_entity.pdbx_description
1 polymer ?
#
loop_
_entity_poly.entity_id
_entity_poly.type
_entity_poly.pdbx_seq_one_letter_code
_entity_poly.pdbx_strand_id
1 'polypeptide(L)'
;LFMSRIAVVYWSGTGNTEAMAMAVAEGAKNKGAEVSVLTTSEFSPDQISSYDAIAFGCPSMGDEQLEESEFEPMFTGCESGLRGKNIVLFGSYGWGDGEWMRSWEERCNDDGANLVCDSVICNDAPDDEALASCRKLGAALA
;
A
#
# COMPACT_ATOMS: atom_id res chain seq x y z
N LEU A 1 23.07 1.97 -14.58
CA LEU A 1 22.21 0.98 -13.94
C LEU A 1 20.86 1.58 -13.61
N PHE A 2 19.79 0.88 -14.00
CA PHE A 2 18.44 1.30 -13.65
C PHE A 2 18.16 0.93 -12.19
N MET A 3 17.64 1.89 -11.43
CA MET A 3 17.21 1.68 -10.06
C MET A 3 15.72 2.00 -9.99
N SER A 4 14.90 1.03 -9.57
CA SER A 4 13.47 1.24 -9.42
C SER A 4 13.21 2.29 -8.34
N ARG A 5 12.28 3.18 -8.60
CA ARG A 5 11.81 4.18 -7.63
C ARG A 5 10.44 3.76 -7.15
N ILE A 6 10.36 3.48 -5.86
CA ILE A 6 9.15 2.94 -5.22
C ILE A 6 8.64 3.93 -4.18
N ALA A 7 7.35 4.21 -4.20
CA ALA A 7 6.70 4.96 -3.12
C ALA A 7 5.92 3.98 -2.25
N VAL A 8 6.02 4.13 -0.94
CA VAL A 8 5.17 3.43 0.03
C VAL A 8 4.31 4.51 0.67
N VAL A 9 3.02 4.51 0.34
CA VAL A 9 2.06 5.55 0.75
C VAL A 9 1.05 4.93 1.71
N TYR A 10 0.96 5.46 2.92
CA TYR A 10 0.13 4.82 3.94
C TYR A 10 -0.57 5.82 4.86
N TRP A 11 -1.64 5.34 5.48
CA TRP A 11 -2.28 5.97 6.63
C TRP A 11 -2.27 4.98 7.79
N SER A 12 -2.02 5.46 9.00
CA SER A 12 -2.00 4.62 10.19
C SER A 12 -2.54 5.40 11.39
N GLY A 13 -3.44 4.79 12.13
CA GLY A 13 -4.00 5.40 13.35
C GLY A 13 -3.33 4.87 14.61
N THR A 14 -3.07 3.56 14.66
CA THR A 14 -2.53 2.90 15.86
C THR A 14 -1.05 2.55 15.75
N GLY A 15 -0.46 2.67 14.56
CA GLY A 15 0.91 2.26 14.29
C GLY A 15 1.05 0.89 13.65
N ASN A 16 -0.03 0.13 13.53
CA ASN A 16 0.03 -1.21 12.96
C ASN A 16 0.34 -1.18 11.46
N THR A 17 -0.42 -0.40 10.70
CA THR A 17 -0.18 -0.26 9.27
C THR A 17 1.15 0.44 8.99
N GLU A 18 1.57 1.35 9.87
CA GLU A 18 2.89 1.99 9.76
C GLU A 18 4.00 0.96 9.87
N ALA A 19 3.92 0.03 10.84
CA ALA A 19 4.91 -1.04 10.98
C ALA A 19 4.98 -1.90 9.72
N MET A 20 3.81 -2.19 9.11
CA MET A 20 3.75 -2.91 7.85
C MET A 20 4.42 -2.11 6.72
N ALA A 21 4.17 -0.80 6.66
CA ALA A 21 4.75 0.08 5.65
C ALA A 21 6.28 0.07 5.71
N MET A 22 6.84 0.11 6.93
CA MET A 22 8.29 0.08 7.11
C MET A 22 8.88 -1.25 6.62
N ALA A 23 8.19 -2.36 6.86
CA ALA A 23 8.63 -3.68 6.38
C ALA A 23 8.56 -3.78 4.86
N VAL A 24 7.50 -3.24 4.23
CA VAL A 24 7.40 -3.18 2.76
C VAL A 24 8.58 -2.39 2.19
N ALA A 25 8.87 -1.24 2.78
CA ALA A 25 10.00 -0.40 2.36
C ALA A 25 11.33 -1.14 2.48
N GLU A 26 11.54 -1.86 3.58
CA GLU A 26 12.75 -2.65 3.80
C GLU A 26 12.93 -3.71 2.70
N GLY A 27 11.86 -4.44 2.38
CA GLY A 27 11.91 -5.47 1.34
C GLY A 27 12.28 -4.89 -0.03
N ALA A 28 11.73 -3.74 -0.38
CA ALA A 28 12.06 -3.09 -1.64
C ALA A 28 13.51 -2.58 -1.66
N LYS A 29 13.98 -1.99 -0.55
CA LYS A 29 15.36 -1.53 -0.43
C LYS A 29 16.35 -2.68 -0.55
N ASN A 30 16.03 -3.84 0.02
CA ASN A 30 16.89 -5.01 -0.04
C ASN A 30 17.06 -5.53 -1.48
N LYS A 31 16.16 -5.16 -2.37
CA LYS A 31 16.26 -5.48 -3.80
C LYS A 31 16.97 -4.38 -4.60
N GLY A 32 17.44 -3.34 -3.93
CA GLY A 32 18.18 -2.26 -4.58
C GLY A 32 17.32 -1.10 -5.05
N ALA A 33 16.04 -1.06 -4.70
CA ALA A 33 15.17 0.05 -5.09
C ALA A 33 15.45 1.31 -4.27
N GLU A 34 15.19 2.45 -4.87
CA GLU A 34 15.12 3.74 -4.17
C GLU A 34 13.70 3.89 -3.64
N VAL A 35 13.54 3.98 -2.32
CA VAL A 35 12.22 3.94 -1.68
C VAL A 35 11.93 5.24 -0.94
N SER A 36 10.77 5.82 -1.20
CA SER A 36 10.23 6.94 -0.43
C SER A 36 9.04 6.42 0.38
N VAL A 37 9.05 6.67 1.69
CA VAL A 37 7.94 6.30 2.58
C VAL A 37 7.18 7.58 2.91
N LEU A 38 5.92 7.64 2.51
CA LEU A 38 5.12 8.85 2.55
C LEU A 38 3.79 8.60 3.24
N THR A 39 3.36 9.56 4.07
CA THR A 39 2.00 9.55 4.60
C THR A 39 1.04 10.11 3.56
N THR A 40 -0.26 9.98 3.78
CA THR A 40 -1.28 10.48 2.87
C THR A 40 -1.13 11.96 2.57
N SER A 41 -0.72 12.76 3.56
CA SER A 41 -0.57 14.21 3.37
C SER A 41 0.67 14.59 2.55
N GLU A 42 1.59 13.64 2.37
CA GLU A 42 2.84 13.86 1.63
C GLU A 42 2.78 13.39 0.19
N PHE A 43 1.67 12.76 -0.21
CA PHE A 43 1.53 12.19 -1.54
C PHE A 43 0.33 12.79 -2.28
N SER A 44 0.50 13.04 -3.58
CA SER A 44 -0.56 13.58 -4.43
C SER A 44 -0.51 12.95 -5.82
N PRO A 45 -1.60 13.06 -6.61
CA PRO A 45 -1.66 12.40 -7.93
C PRO A 45 -0.55 12.78 -8.89
N ASP A 46 -0.03 14.00 -8.82
CA ASP A 46 1.04 14.46 -9.71
C ASP A 46 2.39 13.76 -9.42
N GLN A 47 2.50 13.09 -8.28
CA GLN A 47 3.72 12.35 -7.94
C GLN A 47 3.74 10.93 -8.50
N ILE A 48 2.61 10.41 -8.97
CA ILE A 48 2.50 9.02 -9.47
C ILE A 48 3.54 8.75 -10.57
N SER A 49 3.69 9.67 -11.50
CA SER A 49 4.62 9.48 -12.61
C SER A 49 6.09 9.50 -12.20
N SER A 50 6.39 9.97 -11.00
CA SER A 50 7.76 10.00 -10.47
C SER A 50 8.24 8.64 -9.96
N TYR A 51 7.34 7.68 -9.83
CA TYR A 51 7.65 6.35 -9.29
C TYR A 51 7.36 5.27 -10.32
N ASP A 52 8.16 4.22 -10.29
CA ASP A 52 7.96 3.06 -11.15
C ASP A 52 6.82 2.19 -10.62
N ALA A 53 6.67 2.14 -9.31
CA ALA A 53 5.63 1.35 -8.66
C ALA A 53 5.28 1.94 -7.30
N ILE A 54 4.09 1.60 -6.78
CA ILE A 54 3.59 2.18 -5.54
C ILE A 54 2.98 1.08 -4.66
N ALA A 55 3.31 1.12 -3.37
CA ALA A 55 2.66 0.30 -2.36
C ALA A 55 1.72 1.22 -1.57
N PHE A 56 0.43 0.89 -1.55
CA PHE A 56 -0.55 1.63 -0.78
C PHE A 56 -0.95 0.84 0.46
N GLY A 57 -0.93 1.49 1.61
CA GLY A 57 -1.29 0.88 2.88
C GLY A 57 -2.35 1.67 3.62
N CYS A 58 -3.42 0.99 4.06
CA CYS A 58 -4.50 1.59 4.82
C CYS A 58 -5.22 0.50 5.62
N PRO A 59 -5.47 0.72 6.92
CA PRO A 59 -6.20 -0.26 7.71
C PRO A 59 -7.69 -0.26 7.36
N SER A 60 -8.38 -1.33 7.78
CA SER A 60 -9.83 -1.37 7.76
C SER A 60 -10.36 -0.40 8.81
N MET A 61 -11.17 0.54 8.40
CA MET A 61 -11.77 1.55 9.27
C MET A 61 -13.28 1.55 9.14
N GLY A 62 -13.96 2.07 10.17
CA GLY A 62 -15.40 2.18 10.15
C GLY A 62 -16.07 0.86 9.83
N ASP A 63 -16.83 0.81 8.78
CA ASP A 63 -17.63 -0.34 8.35
C ASP A 63 -16.90 -1.15 7.26
N GLU A 64 -15.71 -1.61 7.57
CA GLU A 64 -14.81 -2.32 6.64
C GLU A 64 -14.56 -1.51 5.35
N GLN A 65 -14.03 -0.31 5.53
CA GLN A 65 -13.70 0.56 4.40
C GLN A 65 -12.38 1.27 4.68
N LEU A 66 -11.86 1.97 3.69
CA LEU A 66 -10.64 2.76 3.85
C LEU A 66 -10.90 3.94 4.79
N GLU A 67 -9.84 4.44 5.41
CA GLU A 67 -9.95 5.62 6.27
C GLU A 67 -10.53 6.77 5.43
N GLU A 68 -11.60 7.41 5.91
CA GLU A 68 -12.43 8.30 5.09
C GLU A 68 -11.99 9.76 5.03
N SER A 69 -11.25 10.24 6.05
CA SER A 69 -10.94 11.68 6.12
C SER A 69 -9.70 12.08 5.35
N GLU A 70 -8.71 11.21 5.24
CA GLU A 70 -7.43 11.51 4.59
C GLU A 70 -7.08 10.54 3.48
N PHE A 71 -7.15 9.23 3.77
CA PHE A 71 -6.74 8.23 2.79
C PHE A 71 -7.70 8.14 1.60
N GLU A 72 -8.99 8.03 1.86
CA GLU A 72 -9.98 7.91 0.79
C GLU A 72 -9.92 9.09 -0.20
N PRO A 73 -9.88 10.36 0.25
CA PRO A 73 -9.76 11.47 -0.67
C PRO A 73 -8.46 11.43 -1.48
N MET A 74 -7.35 11.10 -0.85
CA MET A 74 -6.06 10.99 -1.54
C MET A 74 -6.12 9.89 -2.61
N PHE A 75 -6.63 8.71 -2.24
CA PHE A 75 -6.67 7.57 -3.16
C PHE A 75 -7.63 7.83 -4.32
N THR A 76 -8.79 8.43 -4.04
CA THR A 76 -9.75 8.83 -5.09
C THR A 76 -9.08 9.75 -6.11
N GLY A 77 -8.28 10.70 -5.64
CA GLY A 77 -7.55 11.60 -6.54
C GLY A 77 -6.50 10.89 -7.40
N CYS A 78 -5.96 9.79 -6.89
CA CYS A 78 -4.92 9.03 -7.59
C CYS A 78 -5.48 8.05 -8.63
N GLU A 79 -6.74 7.66 -8.53
CA GLU A 79 -7.29 6.54 -9.32
C GLU A 79 -7.13 6.71 -10.83
N SER A 80 -7.30 7.93 -11.33
CA SER A 80 -7.17 8.17 -12.78
C SER A 80 -5.73 8.00 -13.29
N GLY A 81 -4.75 8.01 -12.42
CA GLY A 81 -3.34 7.81 -12.77
C GLY A 81 -2.83 6.39 -12.58
N LEU A 82 -3.68 5.46 -12.16
CA LEU A 82 -3.24 4.11 -11.81
C LEU A 82 -3.29 3.11 -12.97
N ARG A 83 -3.85 3.47 -14.12
CA ARG A 83 -3.95 2.54 -15.25
C ARG A 83 -2.56 2.08 -15.68
N GLY A 84 -2.34 0.77 -15.66
CA GLY A 84 -1.05 0.17 -16.01
C GLY A 84 0.06 0.32 -14.99
N LYS A 85 -0.21 1.02 -13.87
CA LYS A 85 0.78 1.21 -12.81
C LYS A 85 0.90 -0.06 -11.97
N ASN A 86 2.12 -0.50 -11.71
CA ASN A 86 2.38 -1.62 -10.82
C ASN A 86 2.17 -1.16 -9.38
N ILE A 87 1.28 -1.84 -8.68
CA ILE A 87 0.99 -1.51 -7.28
C ILE A 87 0.83 -2.77 -6.44
N VAL A 88 0.93 -2.60 -5.12
CA VAL A 88 0.57 -3.61 -4.13
C VAL A 88 -0.20 -2.93 -3.02
N LEU A 89 -0.98 -3.70 -2.27
CA LEU A 89 -1.82 -3.20 -1.18
C LEU A 89 -1.51 -3.95 0.11
N PHE A 90 -1.63 -3.25 1.23
CA PHE A 90 -1.45 -3.86 2.55
C PHE A 90 -2.25 -3.10 3.61
N GLY A 91 -2.48 -3.73 4.74
CA GLY A 91 -3.13 -3.06 5.86
C GLY A 91 -3.50 -4.01 6.98
N SER A 92 -3.76 -3.45 8.17
CA SER A 92 -4.20 -4.20 9.34
C SER A 92 -5.71 -4.02 9.55
N TYR A 93 -6.32 -4.91 10.31
CA TYR A 93 -7.73 -4.81 10.66
C TYR A 93 -7.94 -5.32 12.08
N GLY A 94 -8.97 -4.78 12.77
CA GLY A 94 -9.29 -5.19 14.13
C GLY A 94 -10.46 -6.17 14.18
N TRP A 95 -11.42 -6.05 13.26
CA TRP A 95 -12.57 -6.93 13.16
C TRP A 95 -12.96 -7.13 11.70
N GLY A 96 -13.84 -8.08 11.45
CA GLY A 96 -14.20 -8.43 10.10
C GLY A 96 -13.26 -9.50 9.54
N ASP A 97 -13.35 -9.74 8.24
CA ASP A 97 -12.64 -10.84 7.59
C ASP A 97 -11.82 -10.43 6.36
N GLY A 98 -11.50 -9.15 6.23
CA GLY A 98 -10.70 -8.66 5.10
C GLY A 98 -11.52 -8.12 3.94
N GLU A 99 -12.81 -7.90 4.12
CA GLU A 99 -13.65 -7.39 3.03
C GLU A 99 -13.19 -6.03 2.52
N TRP A 100 -12.69 -5.15 3.39
CA TRP A 100 -12.17 -3.85 2.94
C TRP A 100 -11.07 -4.01 1.90
N MET A 101 -10.23 -5.03 2.09
CA MET A 101 -9.13 -5.28 1.17
C MET A 101 -9.63 -5.90 -0.14
N ARG A 102 -10.58 -6.82 -0.08
CA ARG A 102 -11.18 -7.40 -1.30
C ARG A 102 -11.86 -6.34 -2.14
N SER A 103 -12.59 -5.44 -1.49
CA SER A 103 -13.25 -4.31 -2.17
C SER A 103 -12.21 -3.36 -2.77
N TRP A 104 -11.12 -3.12 -2.06
CA TRP A 104 -10.05 -2.25 -2.53
C TRP A 104 -9.33 -2.86 -3.75
N GLU A 105 -9.05 -4.16 -3.71
CA GLU A 105 -8.46 -4.86 -4.85
C GLU A 105 -9.36 -4.78 -6.09
N GLU A 106 -10.65 -4.99 -5.91
CA GLU A 106 -11.63 -4.88 -7.00
C GLU A 106 -11.64 -3.47 -7.59
N ARG A 107 -11.60 -2.47 -6.74
CA ARG A 107 -11.54 -1.07 -7.14
C ARG A 107 -10.28 -0.78 -7.96
N CYS A 108 -9.13 -1.29 -7.51
CA CYS A 108 -7.86 -1.14 -8.24
C CYS A 108 -7.91 -1.82 -9.60
N ASN A 109 -8.50 -3.01 -9.68
CA ASN A 109 -8.66 -3.71 -10.95
C ASN A 109 -9.57 -2.93 -11.90
N ASP A 110 -10.64 -2.35 -11.40
CA ASP A 110 -11.54 -1.51 -12.20
C ASP A 110 -10.82 -0.26 -12.72
N ASP A 111 -9.87 0.26 -11.96
CA ASP A 111 -9.04 1.40 -12.37
C ASP A 111 -7.97 1.02 -13.40
N GLY A 112 -7.81 -0.26 -13.68
CA GLY A 112 -6.80 -0.74 -14.62
C GLY A 112 -5.40 -0.81 -14.04
N ALA A 113 -5.26 -0.73 -12.71
CA ALA A 113 -3.96 -0.88 -12.04
C ALA A 113 -3.49 -2.33 -12.14
N ASN A 114 -2.20 -2.53 -12.11
CA ASN A 114 -1.62 -3.87 -12.13
C ASN A 114 -1.21 -4.27 -10.70
N LEU A 115 -2.05 -5.10 -10.06
CA LEU A 115 -1.73 -5.67 -8.75
C LEU A 115 -0.73 -6.79 -8.97
N VAL A 116 0.53 -6.55 -8.63
CA VAL A 116 1.63 -7.48 -9.00
C VAL A 116 1.66 -8.75 -8.15
N CYS A 117 1.01 -8.73 -6.99
CA CYS A 117 0.88 -9.93 -6.14
C CYS A 117 -0.28 -9.74 -5.15
N ASP A 118 -0.58 -10.79 -4.40
CA ASP A 118 -1.65 -10.76 -3.41
C ASP A 118 -1.38 -9.71 -2.34
N SER A 119 -2.44 -9.06 -1.88
CA SER A 119 -2.35 -8.08 -0.79
C SER A 119 -1.97 -8.76 0.52
N VAL A 120 -1.29 -8.02 1.40
CA VAL A 120 -0.94 -8.51 2.73
C VAL A 120 -1.84 -7.85 3.76
N ILE A 121 -2.56 -8.66 4.52
CA ILE A 121 -3.40 -8.19 5.61
C ILE A 121 -2.99 -8.91 6.90
N CYS A 122 -3.18 -8.26 8.05
CA CYS A 122 -2.97 -8.89 9.35
C CYS A 122 -3.99 -8.39 10.36
N ASN A 123 -4.29 -9.23 11.34
CA ASN A 123 -5.21 -8.86 12.41
C ASN A 123 -4.41 -8.14 13.51
N ASP A 124 -4.82 -6.92 13.84
CA ASP A 124 -4.19 -6.07 14.85
C ASP A 124 -2.70 -5.82 14.54
N ALA A 125 -1.82 -5.95 15.55
CA ALA A 125 -0.40 -5.69 15.36
C ALA A 125 0.25 -6.78 14.49
N PRO A 126 1.10 -6.40 13.52
CA PRO A 126 1.76 -7.42 12.69
C PRO A 126 2.76 -8.23 13.51
N ASP A 127 2.67 -9.55 13.39
CA ASP A 127 3.63 -10.46 13.97
C ASP A 127 4.82 -10.66 13.00
N ASP A 128 5.78 -11.50 13.38
CA ASP A 128 6.98 -11.74 12.56
C ASP A 128 6.63 -12.28 11.18
N GLU A 129 5.60 -13.13 11.08
CA GLU A 129 5.16 -13.70 9.82
C GLU A 129 4.54 -12.62 8.92
N ALA A 130 3.70 -11.74 9.49
CA ALA A 130 3.10 -10.65 8.74
C ALA A 130 4.17 -9.67 8.24
N LEU A 131 5.16 -9.35 9.08
CA LEU A 131 6.25 -8.47 8.68
C LEU A 131 7.11 -9.10 7.57
N ALA A 132 7.34 -10.41 7.65
CA ALA A 132 8.06 -11.13 6.58
C ALA A 132 7.28 -11.09 5.27
N SER A 133 5.95 -11.22 5.33
CA SER A 133 5.08 -11.12 4.15
C SER A 133 5.14 -9.70 3.55
N CYS A 134 5.19 -8.68 4.41
CA CYS A 134 5.33 -7.29 3.96
C CYS A 134 6.67 -7.06 3.25
N ARG A 135 7.77 -7.63 3.77
CA ARG A 135 9.06 -7.53 3.09
C ARG A 135 9.03 -8.20 1.72
N LYS A 136 8.36 -9.36 1.60
CA LYS A 136 8.18 -10.02 0.31
C LYS A 136 7.34 -9.17 -0.65
N LEU A 137 6.33 -8.49 -0.12
CA LEU A 137 5.48 -7.60 -0.91
C LEU A 137 6.32 -6.48 -1.54
N GLY A 138 7.17 -5.84 -0.73
CA GLY A 138 8.06 -4.80 -1.22
C GLY A 138 9.08 -5.31 -2.23
N ALA A 139 9.62 -6.49 -1.98
CA ALA A 139 10.57 -7.13 -2.91
C ALA A 139 9.93 -7.44 -4.26
N ALA A 140 8.68 -7.87 -4.26
CA ALA A 140 7.95 -8.16 -5.50
C ALA A 140 7.68 -6.91 -6.33
N LEU A 141 7.55 -5.76 -5.66
CA LEU A 141 7.27 -4.49 -6.32
C LEU A 141 8.52 -3.85 -6.94
N ALA A 142 9.68 -4.13 -6.35
CA ALA A 142 10.96 -3.51 -6.74
C ALA A 142 11.53 -3.97 -8.10
#